data_1df0604259946b9df2ee9a9d762c10b5
#
_entry.id   1df0604259946b9df2ee9a9d762c10b5
#
_cell.length_a   1.000
_cell.length_b   1.000
_cell.length_c   1.000
_cell.angle_alpha   90.00
_cell.angle_beta   90.00
_cell.angle_gamma   90.00
#
_symmetry.space_group_name_H-M   'P 1'
#
loop_
_entity.id
_entity.type
_entity.pdbx_description
1 polymer ?
#
loop_
_entity_poly.entity_id
_entity_poly.type
_entity_poly.pdbx_seq_one_letter_code
_entity_poly.pdbx_strand_id
1 'polypeptide(L)'
;MNKLTKNMSLTAVLVALNVVLGTFISIPLGVIRAAPMQHLINVLGAVLTGPWVIVQALISSTIRILMGTGTVFSYPGSIIGAALAYVLYHYSKKLPLAAVGEVIGTGVIGALSIYPLMLILDLDTNIYMVMALAFLVSSIFGAGVSYFILLQLEKRGLLKRL
;
A
#
# COMPACT_ATOMS: atom_id res chain seq x y z
N MET A 1 -0.59 -10.65 -25.99
CA MET A 1 -1.08 -10.91 -24.62
C MET A 1 -2.36 -10.10 -24.42
N ASN A 2 -3.44 -10.71 -23.96
CA ASN A 2 -4.67 -9.96 -23.72
C ASN A 2 -4.52 -9.06 -22.47
N LYS A 3 -5.41 -8.06 -22.31
CA LYS A 3 -5.34 -7.08 -21.21
C LYS A 3 -5.42 -7.74 -19.82
N LEU A 4 -6.23 -8.81 -19.71
CA LEU A 4 -6.38 -9.54 -18.44
C LEU A 4 -5.07 -10.22 -18.03
N THR A 5 -4.46 -11.00 -18.92
CA THR A 5 -3.18 -11.68 -18.66
C THR A 5 -2.06 -10.69 -18.32
N LYS A 6 -2.01 -9.54 -19.00
CA LYS A 6 -1.05 -8.48 -18.71
C LYS A 6 -1.21 -7.95 -17.28
N ASN A 7 -2.45 -7.61 -16.88
CA ASN A 7 -2.72 -7.09 -15.54
C ASN A 7 -2.42 -8.14 -14.46
N MET A 8 -2.78 -9.40 -14.67
CA MET A 8 -2.47 -10.50 -13.74
C MET A 8 -0.96 -10.69 -13.57
N SER A 9 -0.21 -10.74 -14.67
CA SER A 9 1.26 -10.88 -14.62
C SER A 9 1.92 -9.70 -13.89
N LEU A 10 1.49 -8.47 -14.19
CA LEU A 10 2.02 -7.28 -13.54
C LEU A 10 1.64 -7.26 -12.04
N THR A 11 0.42 -7.65 -11.70
CA THR A 11 -0.02 -7.80 -10.31
C THR A 11 0.85 -8.81 -9.55
N ALA A 12 1.16 -9.97 -10.15
CA ALA A 12 2.03 -10.97 -9.54
C ALA A 12 3.45 -10.42 -9.29
N VAL A 13 4.01 -9.67 -10.24
CA VAL A 13 5.31 -8.99 -10.06
C VAL A 13 5.25 -7.99 -8.92
N LEU A 14 4.19 -7.17 -8.84
CA LEU A 14 4.03 -6.18 -7.78
C LEU A 14 3.82 -6.84 -6.40
N VAL A 15 3.13 -8.00 -6.34
CA VAL A 15 3.04 -8.81 -5.11
C VAL A 15 4.43 -9.25 -4.66
N ALA A 16 5.23 -9.83 -5.57
CA ALA A 16 6.58 -10.27 -5.25
C ALA A 16 7.47 -9.10 -4.78
N LEU A 17 7.43 -7.97 -5.47
CA LEU A 17 8.16 -6.77 -5.06
C LEU A 17 7.71 -6.25 -3.69
N ASN A 18 6.40 -6.23 -3.42
CA ASN A 18 5.89 -5.80 -2.12
C ASN A 18 6.36 -6.71 -0.98
N VAL A 19 6.32 -8.02 -1.20
CA VAL A 19 6.80 -9.00 -0.20
C VAL A 19 8.29 -8.83 0.05
N VAL A 20 9.10 -8.78 -1.00
CA VAL A 20 10.57 -8.64 -0.87
C VAL A 20 10.92 -7.28 -0.24
N LEU A 21 10.51 -6.18 -0.86
CA LEU A 21 10.87 -4.85 -0.37
C LEU A 21 10.27 -4.55 1.01
N GLY A 22 9.03 -4.98 1.26
CA GLY A 22 8.38 -4.79 2.56
C GLY A 22 8.99 -5.63 3.68
N THR A 23 9.70 -6.72 3.35
CA THR A 23 10.44 -7.53 4.32
C THR A 23 11.79 -6.91 4.65
N PHE A 24 12.56 -6.52 3.64
CA PHE A 24 13.92 -6.02 3.82
C PHE A 24 13.99 -4.52 4.15
N ILE A 25 13.02 -3.74 3.68
CA ILE A 25 12.94 -2.28 3.89
C ILE A 25 11.76 -1.97 4.82
N SER A 26 11.82 -2.47 6.03
CA SER A 26 10.87 -2.16 7.10
C SER A 26 11.58 -1.51 8.27
N ILE A 27 10.92 -0.55 8.91
CA ILE A 27 11.46 0.19 10.06
C ILE A 27 10.81 -0.40 11.32
N PRO A 28 11.56 -1.06 12.20
CA PRO A 28 11.00 -1.58 13.45
C PRO A 28 10.67 -0.41 14.38
N LEU A 29 9.44 -0.38 14.88
CA LEU A 29 8.94 0.60 15.83
C LEU A 29 8.33 -0.15 17.03
N GLY A 30 9.18 -0.77 17.84
CA GLY A 30 8.76 -1.64 18.93
C GLY A 30 8.06 -2.91 18.42
N VAL A 31 6.80 -3.11 18.80
CA VAL A 31 6.00 -4.30 18.42
C VAL A 31 5.47 -4.25 16.98
N ILE A 32 5.65 -3.14 16.29
CA ILE A 32 5.19 -2.95 14.91
C ILE A 32 6.34 -2.69 13.96
N ARG A 33 6.08 -2.87 12.66
CA ARG A 33 7.01 -2.53 11.58
C ARG A 33 6.33 -1.58 10.61
N ALA A 34 6.87 -0.37 10.46
CA ALA A 34 6.48 0.53 9.39
C ALA A 34 7.03 0.00 8.06
N ALA A 35 6.19 -0.12 7.06
CA ALA A 35 6.53 -0.70 5.76
C ALA A 35 6.27 0.28 4.60
N PRO A 36 7.11 1.32 4.42
CA PRO A 36 6.89 2.34 3.40
C PRO A 36 6.84 1.77 1.98
N MET A 37 7.55 0.67 1.73
CA MET A 37 7.55 0.00 0.42
C MET A 37 6.19 -0.59 0.05
N GLN A 38 5.38 -1.00 1.03
CA GLN A 38 4.00 -1.44 0.80
C GLN A 38 3.16 -0.33 0.17
N HIS A 39 3.27 0.90 0.68
CA HIS A 39 2.51 2.06 0.19
C HIS A 39 3.02 2.53 -1.17
N LEU A 40 4.32 2.43 -1.41
CA LEU A 40 4.91 2.65 -2.73
C LEU A 40 4.30 1.71 -3.77
N ILE A 41 4.26 0.40 -3.48
CA ILE A 41 3.73 -0.60 -4.41
C ILE A 41 2.22 -0.47 -4.58
N ASN A 42 1.47 -0.08 -3.55
CA ASN A 42 0.03 0.19 -3.66
C ASN A 42 -0.26 1.31 -4.67
N VAL A 43 0.45 2.45 -4.58
CA VAL A 43 0.26 3.57 -5.52
C VAL A 43 0.69 3.18 -6.94
N LEU A 44 1.81 2.46 -7.11
CA LEU A 44 2.21 1.93 -8.42
C LEU A 44 1.14 1.01 -8.99
N GLY A 45 0.65 0.05 -8.19
CA GLY A 45 -0.40 -0.89 -8.58
C GLY A 45 -1.70 -0.19 -8.97
N ALA A 46 -2.13 0.81 -8.21
CA ALA A 46 -3.34 1.59 -8.50
C ALA A 46 -3.31 2.22 -9.90
N VAL A 47 -2.15 2.72 -10.32
CA VAL A 47 -1.95 3.35 -11.64
C VAL A 47 -1.76 2.31 -12.74
N LEU A 48 -0.99 1.25 -12.49
CA LEU A 48 -0.52 0.31 -13.52
C LEU A 48 -1.48 -0.87 -13.74
N THR A 49 -2.16 -1.34 -12.68
CA THR A 49 -3.02 -2.54 -12.74
C THR A 49 -4.50 -2.24 -12.50
N GLY A 50 -4.81 -1.00 -12.13
CA GLY A 50 -6.18 -0.58 -11.80
C GLY A 50 -6.73 -1.33 -10.58
N PRO A 51 -7.96 -1.90 -10.65
CA PRO A 51 -8.60 -2.53 -9.48
C PRO A 51 -7.85 -3.78 -8.96
N TRP A 52 -6.96 -4.37 -9.76
CA TRP A 52 -6.14 -5.49 -9.35
C TRP A 52 -5.18 -5.16 -8.21
N VAL A 53 -4.94 -3.88 -7.93
CA VAL A 53 -4.15 -3.43 -6.78
C VAL A 53 -4.75 -3.90 -5.46
N ILE A 54 -6.08 -4.05 -5.35
CA ILE A 54 -6.75 -4.55 -4.14
C ILE A 54 -6.36 -6.02 -3.91
N VAL A 55 -6.35 -6.82 -4.96
CA VAL A 55 -5.91 -8.22 -4.93
C VAL A 55 -4.41 -8.29 -4.57
N GLN A 56 -3.59 -7.44 -5.16
CA GLN A 56 -2.16 -7.32 -4.84
C GLN A 56 -1.94 -6.99 -3.36
N ALA A 57 -2.67 -5.99 -2.82
CA ALA A 57 -2.57 -5.59 -1.42
C ALA A 57 -2.96 -6.73 -0.46
N LEU A 58 -4.05 -7.44 -0.76
CA LEU A 58 -4.50 -8.59 0.01
C LEU A 58 -3.47 -9.72 0.02
N ILE A 59 -3.02 -10.16 -1.15
CA ILE A 59 -2.08 -11.29 -1.28
C ILE A 59 -0.74 -10.95 -0.63
N SER A 60 -0.17 -9.78 -0.91
CA SER A 60 1.12 -9.39 -0.34
C SER A 60 1.08 -9.24 1.18
N SER A 61 0.00 -8.68 1.74
CA SER A 61 -0.19 -8.60 3.19
C SER A 61 -0.29 -9.99 3.81
N THR A 62 -1.07 -10.90 3.20
CA THR A 62 -1.21 -12.29 3.66
C THR A 62 0.14 -13.01 3.68
N ILE A 63 0.90 -12.96 2.59
CA ILE A 63 2.22 -13.60 2.50
C ILE A 63 3.16 -13.04 3.59
N ARG A 64 3.21 -11.72 3.75
CA ARG A 64 4.07 -11.09 4.77
C ARG A 64 3.68 -11.45 6.20
N ILE A 65 2.37 -11.60 6.49
CA ILE A 65 1.90 -12.07 7.79
C ILE A 65 2.34 -13.51 8.02
N LEU A 66 2.15 -14.39 7.05
CA LEU A 66 2.59 -15.81 7.14
C LEU A 66 4.11 -15.94 7.29
N MET A 67 4.89 -15.04 6.70
CA MET A 67 6.36 -14.98 6.85
C MET A 67 6.81 -14.31 8.17
N GLY A 68 5.91 -13.83 9.03
CA GLY A 68 6.25 -13.10 10.25
C GLY A 68 6.86 -11.72 10.02
N THR A 69 6.76 -11.16 8.80
CA THR A 69 7.31 -9.85 8.43
C THR A 69 6.24 -8.76 8.33
N GLY A 70 4.98 -9.12 8.53
CA GLY A 70 3.82 -8.24 8.62
C GLY A 70 2.97 -8.55 9.84
N THR A 71 2.00 -7.70 10.12
CA THR A 71 1.01 -7.87 11.18
C THR A 71 -0.41 -7.82 10.60
N VAL A 72 -1.40 -8.32 11.35
CA VAL A 72 -2.82 -8.27 10.95
C VAL A 72 -3.32 -6.85 10.67
N PHE A 73 -2.70 -5.85 11.27
CA PHE A 73 -2.97 -4.43 11.02
C PHE A 73 -2.60 -3.99 9.60
N SER A 74 -1.80 -4.79 8.87
CA SER A 74 -1.49 -4.53 7.46
C SER A 74 -2.73 -4.61 6.56
N TYR A 75 -3.73 -5.42 6.91
CA TYR A 75 -4.93 -5.58 6.08
C TYR A 75 -5.73 -4.28 5.94
N PRO A 76 -6.23 -3.65 7.01
CA PRO A 76 -7.02 -2.43 6.85
C PRO A 76 -6.19 -1.32 6.18
N GLY A 77 -4.95 -1.12 6.59
CA GLY A 77 -4.09 -0.11 5.99
C GLY A 77 -3.88 -0.33 4.50
N SER A 78 -3.37 -1.51 4.12
CA SER A 78 -3.01 -1.78 2.73
C SER A 78 -4.20 -1.83 1.78
N ILE A 79 -5.28 -2.51 2.19
CA ILE A 79 -6.44 -2.73 1.31
C ILE A 79 -7.20 -1.42 1.09
N ILE A 80 -7.47 -0.66 2.18
CA ILE A 80 -8.19 0.62 2.09
C ILE A 80 -7.33 1.66 1.35
N GLY A 81 -6.02 1.71 1.64
CA GLY A 81 -5.09 2.58 0.94
C GLY A 81 -5.05 2.31 -0.56
N ALA A 82 -4.82 1.06 -0.95
CA ALA A 82 -4.80 0.65 -2.36
C ALA A 82 -6.12 0.93 -3.08
N ALA A 83 -7.27 0.67 -2.41
CA ALA A 83 -8.59 0.94 -2.97
C ALA A 83 -8.81 2.44 -3.21
N LEU A 84 -8.49 3.30 -2.23
CA LEU A 84 -8.63 4.75 -2.39
C LEU A 84 -7.63 5.33 -3.39
N ALA A 85 -6.39 4.84 -3.42
CA ALA A 85 -5.42 5.22 -4.44
C ALA A 85 -5.96 4.93 -5.84
N TYR A 86 -6.52 3.73 -6.05
CA TYR A 86 -7.15 3.36 -7.31
C TYR A 86 -8.37 4.24 -7.63
N VAL A 87 -9.30 4.40 -6.70
CA VAL A 87 -10.55 5.16 -6.93
C VAL A 87 -10.23 6.61 -7.31
N LEU A 88 -9.39 7.30 -6.52
CA LEU A 88 -9.06 8.70 -6.79
C LEU A 88 -8.28 8.85 -8.11
N TYR A 89 -7.39 7.91 -8.43
CA TYR A 89 -6.73 7.91 -9.73
C TYR A 89 -7.69 7.61 -10.88
N HIS A 90 -8.58 6.63 -10.71
CA HIS A 90 -9.50 6.20 -11.77
C HIS A 90 -10.40 7.35 -12.24
N TYR A 91 -10.95 8.12 -11.31
CA TYR A 91 -11.84 9.24 -11.65
C TYR A 91 -11.11 10.51 -12.08
N SER A 92 -9.95 10.80 -11.50
CA SER A 92 -9.23 12.04 -11.77
C SER A 92 -8.21 11.95 -12.90
N LYS A 93 -7.64 10.77 -13.13
CA LYS A 93 -6.46 10.50 -13.99
C LYS A 93 -5.22 11.29 -13.59
N LYS A 94 -5.17 11.81 -12.36
CA LYS A 94 -4.05 12.60 -11.85
C LYS A 94 -3.20 11.78 -10.89
N LEU A 95 -1.91 11.64 -11.19
CA LEU A 95 -0.95 10.88 -10.36
C LEU A 95 -0.90 11.36 -8.89
N PRO A 96 -0.92 12.68 -8.58
CA PRO A 96 -0.93 13.12 -7.19
C PRO A 96 -2.12 12.58 -6.39
N LEU A 97 -3.29 12.42 -7.03
CA LEU A 97 -4.48 11.91 -6.35
C LEU A 97 -4.41 10.42 -6.02
N ALA A 98 -3.63 9.64 -6.78
CA ALA A 98 -3.30 8.27 -6.39
C ALA A 98 -2.50 8.24 -5.07
N ALA A 99 -1.48 9.09 -4.96
CA ALA A 99 -0.67 9.20 -3.75
C ALA A 99 -1.49 9.72 -2.55
N VAL A 100 -2.31 10.74 -2.76
CA VAL A 100 -3.22 11.26 -1.72
C VAL A 100 -4.21 10.19 -1.26
N GLY A 101 -4.76 9.40 -2.19
CA GLY A 101 -5.65 8.28 -1.87
C GLY A 101 -5.01 7.25 -0.96
N GLU A 102 -3.76 6.87 -1.23
CA GLU A 102 -3.01 5.94 -0.37
C GLU A 102 -2.79 6.54 1.02
N VAL A 103 -2.38 7.81 1.11
CA VAL A 103 -2.13 8.47 2.41
C VAL A 103 -3.42 8.58 3.23
N ILE A 104 -4.52 8.99 2.63
CA ILE A 104 -5.82 9.07 3.34
C ILE A 104 -6.30 7.66 3.72
N GLY A 105 -6.24 6.72 2.78
CA GLY A 105 -6.72 5.35 2.99
C GLY A 105 -5.95 4.63 4.08
N THR A 106 -4.63 4.69 4.05
CA THR A 106 -3.78 4.04 5.05
C THR A 106 -3.57 4.89 6.28
N GLY A 107 -3.10 6.15 6.07
CA GLY A 107 -2.65 7.00 7.16
C GLY A 107 -3.78 7.57 8.02
N VAL A 108 -5.01 7.64 7.49
CA VAL A 108 -6.18 8.12 8.26
C VAL A 108 -7.15 6.96 8.51
N ILE A 109 -7.78 6.40 7.47
CA ILE A 109 -8.85 5.41 7.64
C ILE A 109 -8.28 4.08 8.18
N GLY A 110 -7.16 3.62 7.62
CA GLY A 110 -6.45 2.44 8.10
C GLY A 110 -5.98 2.60 9.54
N ALA A 111 -5.40 3.76 9.87
CA ALA A 111 -4.98 4.09 11.23
C ALA A 111 -6.16 4.10 12.22
N LEU A 112 -7.30 4.68 11.85
CA LEU A 112 -8.51 4.64 12.68
C LEU A 112 -9.04 3.22 12.89
N SER A 113 -8.87 2.34 11.91
CA SER A 113 -9.29 0.92 11.99
C SER A 113 -8.43 0.09 12.95
N ILE A 114 -7.23 0.56 13.32
CA ILE A 114 -6.34 -0.15 14.25
C ILE A 114 -6.99 -0.24 15.63
N TYR A 115 -7.58 0.85 16.12
CA TYR A 115 -8.11 0.91 17.48
C TYR A 115 -9.18 -0.16 17.77
N PRO A 116 -10.28 -0.26 16.99
CA PRO A 116 -11.26 -1.33 17.19
C PRO A 116 -10.67 -2.73 16.98
N LEU A 117 -9.71 -2.89 16.09
CA LEU A 117 -9.04 -4.18 15.89
C LEU A 117 -8.19 -4.58 17.11
N MET A 118 -7.53 -3.63 17.76
CA MET A 118 -6.80 -3.87 19.01
C MET A 118 -7.75 -4.34 20.14
N LEU A 119 -8.93 -3.72 20.25
CA LEU A 119 -9.95 -4.13 21.24
C LEU A 119 -10.45 -5.56 20.97
N ILE A 120 -10.71 -5.91 19.71
CA ILE A 120 -11.17 -7.26 19.32
C ILE A 120 -10.10 -8.32 19.62
N LEU A 121 -8.82 -7.98 19.46
CA LEU A 121 -7.68 -8.89 19.68
C LEU A 121 -7.14 -8.87 21.12
N ASP A 122 -7.80 -8.15 22.02
CA ASP A 122 -7.38 -7.96 23.44
C ASP A 122 -5.91 -7.50 23.57
N LEU A 123 -5.53 -6.50 22.75
CA LEU A 123 -4.20 -5.93 22.73
C LEU A 123 -4.13 -4.63 23.53
N ASP A 124 -2.94 -4.31 24.05
CA ASP A 124 -2.67 -3.05 24.75
C ASP A 124 -2.88 -1.84 23.85
N THR A 125 -3.92 -1.04 24.13
CA THR A 125 -4.25 0.16 23.35
C THR A 125 -3.35 1.35 23.61
N ASN A 126 -2.46 1.30 24.59
CA ASN A 126 -1.51 2.39 24.88
C ASN A 126 -0.55 2.67 23.71
N ILE A 127 -0.28 1.65 22.87
CA ILE A 127 0.57 1.78 21.69
C ILE A 127 -0.16 2.28 20.44
N TYR A 128 -1.48 2.50 20.50
CA TYR A 128 -2.29 2.90 19.34
C TYR A 128 -1.75 4.13 18.63
N MET A 129 -1.40 5.18 19.38
CA MET A 129 -0.92 6.44 18.79
C MET A 129 0.39 6.26 18.02
N VAL A 130 1.29 5.42 18.55
CA VAL A 130 2.56 5.08 17.87
C VAL A 130 2.28 4.35 16.56
N MET A 131 1.33 3.41 16.56
CA MET A 131 0.91 2.68 15.36
C MET A 131 0.27 3.60 14.32
N ALA A 132 -0.63 4.48 14.75
CA ALA A 132 -1.30 5.44 13.86
C ALA A 132 -0.30 6.40 13.19
N LEU A 133 0.64 6.93 13.97
CA LEU A 133 1.73 7.76 13.43
C LEU A 133 2.63 6.98 12.47
N ALA A 134 2.95 5.73 12.78
CA ALA A 134 3.75 4.89 11.88
C ALA A 134 3.03 4.65 10.54
N PHE A 135 1.72 4.45 10.55
CA PHE A 135 0.91 4.32 9.33
C PHE A 135 0.93 5.61 8.51
N LEU A 136 0.72 6.74 9.16
CA LEU A 136 0.72 8.04 8.50
C LEU A 136 2.09 8.35 7.86
N VAL A 137 3.17 8.25 8.63
CA VAL A 137 4.52 8.59 8.16
C VAL A 137 4.97 7.63 7.05
N SER A 138 4.75 6.31 7.23
CA SER A 138 5.13 5.33 6.21
C SER A 138 4.33 5.49 4.91
N SER A 139 3.03 5.81 4.99
CA SER A 139 2.21 6.05 3.82
C SER A 139 2.61 7.32 3.08
N ILE A 140 2.90 8.41 3.77
CA ILE A 140 3.40 9.65 3.16
C ILE A 140 4.72 9.38 2.42
N PHE A 141 5.67 8.71 3.07
CA PHE A 141 6.96 8.42 2.46
C PHE A 141 6.81 7.50 1.24
N GLY A 142 6.14 6.37 1.39
CA GLY A 142 5.97 5.39 0.31
C GLY A 142 5.18 5.95 -0.87
N ALA A 143 4.07 6.64 -0.61
CA ALA A 143 3.27 7.28 -1.66
C ALA A 143 4.03 8.41 -2.35
N GLY A 144 4.82 9.20 -1.62
CA GLY A 144 5.67 10.24 -2.17
C GLY A 144 6.72 9.68 -3.15
N VAL A 145 7.45 8.66 -2.73
CA VAL A 145 8.44 7.98 -3.60
C VAL A 145 7.76 7.41 -4.85
N SER A 146 6.61 6.75 -4.68
CA SER A 146 5.84 6.22 -5.80
C SER A 146 5.41 7.32 -6.79
N TYR A 147 4.93 8.45 -6.28
CA TYR A 147 4.56 9.59 -7.12
C TYR A 147 5.73 10.06 -7.98
N PHE A 148 6.93 10.21 -7.41
CA PHE A 148 8.11 10.61 -8.17
C PHE A 148 8.50 9.57 -9.24
N ILE A 149 8.42 8.27 -8.94
CA ILE A 149 8.67 7.20 -9.92
C ILE A 149 7.66 7.30 -11.06
N LEU A 150 6.36 7.40 -10.75
CA LEU A 150 5.30 7.49 -11.75
C LEU A 150 5.45 8.74 -12.62
N LEU A 151 5.83 9.87 -12.03
CA LEU A 151 6.07 11.11 -12.77
C LEU A 151 7.21 10.96 -13.79
N GLN A 152 8.29 10.23 -13.43
CA GLN A 152 9.37 9.94 -14.36
C GLN A 152 8.93 9.00 -15.48
N LEU A 153 8.13 7.98 -15.15
CA LEU A 153 7.55 7.06 -16.15
C LEU A 153 6.62 7.81 -17.12
N GLU A 154 5.81 8.72 -16.62
CA GLU A 154 4.91 9.57 -17.43
C GLU A 154 5.70 10.46 -18.38
N LYS A 155 6.71 11.19 -17.88
CA LYS A 155 7.57 12.07 -18.68
C LYS A 155 8.30 11.31 -19.80
N ARG A 156 8.65 10.04 -19.57
CA ARG A 156 9.27 9.16 -20.57
C ARG A 156 8.26 8.50 -21.53
N GLY A 157 6.97 8.78 -21.38
CA GLY A 157 5.91 8.19 -22.19
C GLY A 157 5.67 6.70 -21.96
N LEU A 158 6.25 6.13 -20.90
CA LEU A 158 6.16 4.70 -20.61
C LEU A 158 4.78 4.31 -20.06
N LEU A 159 4.08 5.20 -19.32
CA LEU A 159 2.74 4.91 -18.82
C LEU A 159 1.71 4.70 -19.93
N LYS A 160 1.90 5.31 -21.12
CA LYS A 160 1.01 5.12 -22.27
C LYS A 160 1.18 3.76 -22.95
N ARG A 161 2.29 3.08 -22.70
CA ARG A 161 2.62 1.77 -23.27
C ARG A 161 2.22 0.59 -22.38
N LEU A 162 1.96 0.88 -21.10
CA LEU A 162 1.49 -0.07 -20.10
C LEU A 162 -0.03 -0.14 -20.05
#